data_9af95f2c3d3e13a70cf02e851151cfb3
#
_entry.id   9af95f2c3d3e13a70cf02e851151cfb3
#
_cell.length_a   1.000
_cell.length_b   1.000
_cell.length_c   1.000
_cell.angle_alpha   90.00
_cell.angle_beta   90.00
_cell.angle_gamma   90.00
#
_symmetry.space_group_name_H-M   'P 1'
#
loop_
_entity.id
_entity.type
_entity.pdbx_description
1 polymer ?
#
loop_
_entity_poly.entity_id
_entity_poly.type
_entity_poly.pdbx_seq_one_letter_code
_entity_poly.pdbx_strand_id
1 'polypeptide(L)'
;MNVGLEHYLVVSAMLFCLGLLGVIVRRNLLVIYMSLELMLNSANLALVAFSRFNNHLNGQVMVFFIITVAAAEVAVGLALIVGLYRKRQTAHVEDLTTMKL
;
A
#
# COMPACT_ATOMS: atom_id res chain seq x y z
N MET A 1 17.36 -18.53 16.24
CA MET A 1 15.94 -18.16 16.30
C MET A 1 15.24 -18.68 15.06
N ASN A 2 14.21 -19.46 15.25
CA ASN A 2 13.45 -20.00 14.13
C ASN A 2 12.31 -19.06 13.78
N VAL A 3 12.36 -18.53 12.57
CA VAL A 3 11.30 -17.66 12.07
C VAL A 3 10.34 -18.53 11.26
N GLY A 4 9.16 -18.72 11.78
CA GLY A 4 8.15 -19.54 11.12
C GLY A 4 7.14 -18.73 10.37
N LEU A 5 6.21 -19.42 9.73
CA LEU A 5 5.12 -18.79 8.98
C LEU A 5 4.34 -17.82 9.86
N GLU A 6 4.12 -18.20 11.11
CA GLU A 6 3.37 -17.37 12.06
C GLU A 6 4.01 -16.00 12.25
N HIS A 7 5.33 -15.93 12.29
CA HIS A 7 6.02 -14.65 12.45
C HIS A 7 5.75 -13.73 11.29
N TYR A 8 5.81 -14.26 10.07
CA TYR A 8 5.54 -13.46 8.88
C TYR A 8 4.09 -13.01 8.83
N LEU A 9 3.16 -13.89 9.21
CA LEU A 9 1.75 -13.54 9.22
C LEU A 9 1.43 -12.48 10.27
N VAL A 10 2.06 -12.55 11.42
CA VAL A 10 1.89 -11.54 12.47
C VAL A 10 2.38 -10.18 11.96
N VAL A 11 3.55 -10.14 11.36
CA VAL A 11 4.09 -8.89 10.81
C VAL A 11 3.18 -8.35 9.71
N SER A 12 2.71 -9.22 8.82
CA SER A 12 1.77 -8.82 7.77
C SER A 12 0.50 -8.22 8.36
N ALA A 13 -0.05 -8.86 9.38
CA ALA A 13 -1.26 -8.38 10.02
C ALA A 13 -1.04 -7.01 10.67
N MET A 14 0.10 -6.84 11.33
CA MET A 14 0.42 -5.56 11.95
C MET A 14 0.57 -4.45 10.92
N LEU A 15 1.26 -4.73 9.82
CA LEU A 15 1.42 -3.76 8.74
C LEU A 15 0.09 -3.41 8.09
N PHE A 16 -0.74 -4.41 7.88
CA PHE A 16 -2.08 -4.19 7.32
C PHE A 16 -2.92 -3.31 8.25
N CYS A 17 -2.87 -3.59 9.53
CA CYS A 17 -3.61 -2.79 10.51
C CYS A 17 -3.11 -1.35 10.57
N LEU A 18 -1.79 -1.14 10.49
CA LEU A 18 -1.23 0.20 10.44
C LEU A 18 -1.69 0.95 9.20
N GLY A 19 -1.70 0.27 8.06
CA GLY A 19 -2.20 0.87 6.82
C GLY A 19 -3.67 1.23 6.93
N LEU A 20 -4.47 0.31 7.46
CA LEU A 20 -5.89 0.54 7.64
C LEU A 20 -6.14 1.72 8.58
N LEU A 21 -5.39 1.78 9.67
CA LEU A 21 -5.48 2.89 10.60
C LEU A 21 -5.16 4.22 9.92
N GLY A 22 -4.13 4.22 9.08
CA GLY A 22 -3.77 5.42 8.33
C GLY A 22 -4.88 5.89 7.41
N VAL A 23 -5.56 4.96 6.75
CA VAL A 23 -6.68 5.29 5.87
C VAL A 23 -7.85 5.90 6.65
N ILE A 24 -8.12 5.33 7.83
CA ILE A 24 -9.26 5.77 8.63
C ILE A 24 -8.99 7.11 9.31
N VAL A 25 -7.79 7.27 9.86
CA VAL A 25 -7.48 8.43 10.71
C VAL A 25 -7.11 9.66 9.90
N ARG A 26 -6.36 9.47 8.81
CA ARG A 26 -5.87 10.60 8.03
C ARG A 26 -6.77 10.91 6.86
N ARG A 27 -6.96 12.19 6.60
CA ARG A 27 -7.78 12.66 5.47
C ARG A 27 -6.91 13.23 4.35
N ASN A 28 -5.61 13.30 4.57
CA ASN A 28 -4.69 13.76 3.55
C ASN A 28 -4.61 12.70 2.45
N LEU A 29 -4.82 13.12 1.21
CA LEU A 29 -4.85 12.21 0.07
C LEU A 29 -3.55 11.43 -0.08
N LEU A 30 -2.42 12.10 0.11
CA LEU A 30 -1.12 11.44 0.00
C LEU A 30 -0.95 10.36 1.06
N VAL A 31 -1.34 10.66 2.30
CA VAL A 31 -1.23 9.69 3.40
C VAL A 31 -2.14 8.50 3.16
N ILE A 32 -3.34 8.74 2.66
CA ILE A 32 -4.27 7.65 2.33
C ILE A 32 -3.66 6.76 1.26
N TYR A 33 -3.08 7.35 0.23
CA TYR A 33 -2.44 6.61 -0.84
C TYR A 33 -1.29 5.75 -0.32
N MET A 34 -0.42 6.33 0.51
CA MET A 34 0.70 5.61 1.11
C MET A 34 0.21 4.49 2.02
N SER A 35 -0.87 4.72 2.75
CA SER A 35 -1.46 3.71 3.63
C SER A 35 -2.00 2.53 2.83
N LEU A 36 -2.64 2.79 1.71
CA LEU A 36 -3.11 1.72 0.82
C LEU A 36 -1.94 0.92 0.27
N GLU A 37 -0.83 1.57 -0.06
CA GLU A 37 0.36 0.87 -0.50
C GLU A 37 0.92 -0.04 0.60
N LEU A 38 0.92 0.44 1.83
CA LEU A 38 1.35 -0.37 2.96
C LEU A 38 0.46 -1.61 3.13
N MET A 39 -0.84 -1.45 2.95
CA MET A 39 -1.77 -2.58 3.02
C MET A 39 -1.50 -3.60 1.92
N LEU A 40 -1.24 -3.13 0.70
CA LEU A 40 -0.91 -4.01 -0.42
C LEU A 40 0.39 -4.76 -0.16
N ASN A 41 1.41 -4.06 0.37
CA ASN A 41 2.69 -4.70 0.68
C ASN A 41 2.54 -5.76 1.77
N SER A 42 1.68 -5.52 2.75
CA SER A 42 1.44 -6.50 3.80
C SER A 42 0.77 -7.76 3.24
N ALA A 43 -0.16 -7.60 2.30
CA ALA A 43 -0.79 -8.73 1.64
C ALA A 43 0.23 -9.52 0.82
N ASN A 44 1.14 -8.82 0.14
CA ASN A 44 2.22 -9.47 -0.61
C ASN A 44 3.15 -10.25 0.30
N LEU A 45 3.47 -9.69 1.46
CA LEU A 45 4.31 -10.40 2.43
C LEU A 45 3.64 -11.69 2.88
N ALA A 46 2.34 -11.66 3.14
CA ALA A 46 1.61 -12.86 3.52
C ALA A 46 1.65 -13.91 2.40
N LEU A 47 1.46 -13.49 1.15
CA LEU A 47 1.50 -14.41 0.01
C LEU A 47 2.87 -15.03 -0.16
N VAL A 48 3.93 -14.24 -0.03
CA VAL A 48 5.30 -14.76 -0.11
C VAL A 48 5.55 -15.76 1.00
N ALA A 49 5.09 -15.46 2.22
CA ALA A 49 5.27 -16.35 3.35
C ALA A 49 4.56 -17.68 3.12
N PHE A 50 3.32 -17.65 2.68
CA PHE A 50 2.58 -18.87 2.38
C PHE A 50 3.27 -19.69 1.30
N SER A 51 3.74 -19.04 0.24
CA SER A 51 4.41 -19.72 -0.85
C SER A 51 5.68 -20.39 -0.37
N ARG A 52 6.48 -19.70 0.44
CA ARG A 52 7.75 -20.22 0.94
C ARG A 52 7.54 -21.44 1.82
N PHE A 53 6.61 -21.37 2.76
CA PHE A 53 6.43 -22.43 3.74
C PHE A 53 5.62 -23.61 3.20
N ASN A 54 4.92 -23.42 2.09
CA ASN A 54 4.21 -24.50 1.41
C ASN A 54 4.95 -25.02 0.18
N ASN A 55 6.08 -24.43 -0.16
CA ASN A 55 6.89 -24.81 -1.32
C ASN A 55 6.13 -24.75 -2.64
N HIS A 56 5.25 -23.78 -2.78
CA HIS A 56 4.49 -23.57 -4.02
C HIS A 56 4.99 -22.35 -4.75
N LEU A 57 5.50 -22.57 -5.97
CA LEU A 57 5.94 -21.47 -6.83
C LEU A 57 4.79 -20.64 -7.36
N ASN A 58 3.61 -21.21 -7.44
CA ASN A 58 2.44 -20.48 -7.94
C ASN A 58 2.15 -19.23 -7.16
N GLY A 59 2.33 -19.28 -5.84
CA GLY A 59 2.16 -18.11 -5.00
C GLY A 59 3.15 -17.02 -5.32
N GLN A 60 4.39 -17.39 -5.64
CA GLN A 60 5.43 -16.42 -5.98
C GLN A 60 5.19 -15.79 -7.35
N VAL A 61 4.69 -16.57 -8.30
CA VAL A 61 4.32 -16.02 -9.61
C VAL A 61 3.20 -14.98 -9.44
N MET A 62 2.21 -15.31 -8.63
CA MET A 62 1.12 -14.38 -8.33
C MET A 62 1.64 -13.11 -7.67
N VAL A 63 2.60 -13.24 -6.74
CA VAL A 63 3.21 -12.09 -6.10
C VAL A 63 3.91 -11.20 -7.13
N PHE A 64 4.57 -11.77 -8.12
CA PHE A 64 5.18 -11.01 -9.20
C PHE A 64 4.15 -10.16 -9.93
N PHE A 65 3.02 -10.74 -10.26
CA PHE A 65 1.93 -9.98 -10.90
C PHE A 65 1.44 -8.87 -9.99
N ILE A 66 1.22 -9.17 -8.72
CA ILE A 66 0.72 -8.19 -7.77
C ILE A 66 1.71 -7.05 -7.60
N ILE A 67 3.00 -7.36 -7.50
CA ILE A 67 4.03 -6.33 -7.38
C ILE A 67 4.07 -5.46 -8.64
N THR A 68 3.96 -6.07 -9.81
CA THR A 68 3.95 -5.32 -11.06
C THR A 68 2.75 -4.37 -11.11
N VAL A 69 1.57 -4.87 -10.77
CA VAL A 69 0.36 -4.05 -10.73
C VAL A 69 0.50 -2.94 -9.69
N ALA A 70 1.01 -3.29 -8.51
CA ALA A 70 1.20 -2.30 -7.45
C ALA A 70 2.18 -1.22 -7.86
N ALA A 71 3.27 -1.58 -8.53
CA ALA A 71 4.24 -0.61 -9.02
C ALA A 71 3.60 0.32 -10.05
N ALA A 72 2.78 -0.22 -10.95
CA ALA A 72 2.06 0.58 -11.92
C ALA A 72 1.08 1.53 -11.23
N GLU A 73 0.37 1.04 -10.22
CA GLU A 73 -0.55 1.87 -9.45
C GLU A 73 0.16 3.00 -8.73
N VAL A 74 1.35 2.72 -8.15
CA VAL A 74 2.15 3.75 -7.51
C VAL A 74 2.52 4.83 -8.51
N ALA A 75 3.02 4.44 -9.67
CA ALA A 75 3.43 5.38 -10.69
C ALA A 75 2.27 6.25 -11.15
N VAL A 76 1.14 5.63 -11.48
CA VAL A 76 -0.04 6.35 -11.93
C VAL A 76 -0.62 7.22 -10.81
N GLY A 77 -0.70 6.66 -9.61
CA GLY A 77 -1.23 7.39 -8.47
C GLY A 77 -0.41 8.61 -8.11
N LEU A 78 0.92 8.46 -8.09
CA LEU A 78 1.80 9.60 -7.84
C LEU A 78 1.68 10.64 -8.93
N ALA A 79 1.60 10.20 -10.19
CA ALA A 79 1.43 11.13 -11.30
C ALA A 79 0.14 11.92 -11.15
N LEU A 80 -0.95 11.25 -10.78
CA LEU A 80 -2.23 11.91 -10.56
C LEU A 80 -2.17 12.89 -9.40
N ILE A 81 -1.53 12.50 -8.31
CA ILE A 81 -1.40 13.36 -7.12
C ILE A 81 -0.56 14.59 -7.47
N VAL A 82 0.56 14.41 -8.15
CA VAL A 82 1.43 15.51 -8.55
C VAL A 82 0.69 16.42 -9.52
N GLY A 83 0.00 15.84 -10.49
CA GLY A 83 -0.79 16.63 -11.45
C GLY A 83 -1.88 17.45 -10.78
N LEU A 84 -2.58 16.83 -9.84
CA LEU A 84 -3.61 17.51 -9.09
C LEU A 84 -3.04 18.63 -8.23
N TYR A 85 -1.90 18.36 -7.57
CA TYR A 85 -1.23 19.35 -6.76
C TYR A 85 -0.80 20.56 -7.58
N ARG A 86 -0.20 20.32 -8.75
CA ARG A 86 0.21 21.41 -9.65
C ARG A 86 -0.96 22.25 -10.11
N LYS A 87 -2.07 21.59 -10.41
CA LYS A 87 -3.27 22.29 -10.84
C LYS A 87 -3.82 23.16 -9.72
N ARG A 88 -3.81 22.66 -8.51
CA ARG A 88 -4.34 23.37 -7.36
C ARG A 88 -3.40 24.45 -6.83
N GLN A 89 -2.13 24.36 -7.16
CA GLN A 89 -1.18 25.39 -6.79
C GLN A 89 -1.53 26.75 -7.38
N THR A 90 -2.15 26.74 -8.55
CA THR A 90 -2.57 27.97 -9.21
C THR A 90 -3.92 28.46 -8.71
N ALA A 91 -4.64 27.65 -7.96
CA ALA A 91 -5.92 28.02 -7.36
C ALA A 91 -5.70 28.52 -5.93
N HIS A 92 -6.29 27.85 -4.95
CA HIS A 92 -6.18 28.24 -3.55
C HIS A 92 -5.74 27.05 -2.69
N VAL A 93 -4.97 27.36 -1.66
CA VAL A 93 -4.61 26.35 -0.66
C VAL A 93 -5.86 25.76 -0.03
N GLU A 94 -6.93 26.54 0.07
CA GLU A 94 -8.20 26.08 0.61
C GLU A 94 -8.80 24.93 -0.18
N ASP A 95 -8.54 24.87 -1.47
CA ASP A 95 -9.02 23.76 -2.31
C ASP A 95 -8.38 22.44 -1.88
N LEU A 96 -7.10 22.50 -1.54
CA LEU A 96 -6.42 21.31 -1.03
C LEU A 96 -6.96 20.91 0.34
N THR A 97 -7.30 21.89 1.15
CA THR A 97 -7.88 21.63 2.46
C THR A 97 -9.24 20.95 2.31
N THR A 98 -10.02 21.35 1.33
CA THR A 98 -11.31 20.74 1.04
C THR A 98 -11.15 19.26 0.70
N MET A 99 -10.08 18.89 0.03
CA MET A 99 -9.82 17.50 -0.32
C MET A 99 -9.52 16.64 0.89
N LYS A 100 -9.15 17.23 2.00
CA LYS A 100 -8.88 16.48 3.24
C LYS A 100 -10.17 16.07 3.95
N LEU A 101 -11.25 16.69 3.61
CA LEU A 101 -12.54 16.34 4.19
C LEU A 101 -13.13 15.12 3.46
#